data_084103734a981286446253f318c98d18
#
_entry.id   084103734a981286446253f318c98d18
#
_cell.length_a   1.000
_cell.length_b   1.000
_cell.length_c   1.000
_cell.angle_alpha   90.00
_cell.angle_beta   90.00
_cell.angle_gamma   90.00
#
_symmetry.space_group_name_H-M   'P 1'
#
loop_
_entity.id
_entity.type
_entity.pdbx_description
1 polymer ?
#
loop_
_entity_poly.entity_id
_entity_poly.type
_entity_poly.pdbx_seq_one_letter_code
_entity_poly.pdbx_strand_id
1 'polypeptide(L)'
;MLIAIDHGNKLVKGVHHPPFTSGVQESDSPPFGGETLMYQGKYYTLSEKRIPYHRDKTEDERFWILTLFAIAYEIEAVGGYSRDLMRVDLAVGLPPAHFGAQHRAFAQYFSQRGAVKFEFHKREFAVYIGKVLCFPQTYAAAVTV
;
A
#
# COMPACT_ATOMS: atom_id res chain seq x y z
N MET A 1 7.33 -10.58 7.85
CA MET A 1 6.05 -9.99 8.33
C MET A 1 5.04 -10.06 7.21
N LEU A 2 3.87 -10.61 7.47
CA LEU A 2 2.78 -10.65 6.49
C LEU A 2 1.85 -9.47 6.71
N ILE A 3 1.61 -8.69 5.66
CA ILE A 3 0.69 -7.57 5.69
C ILE A 3 -0.40 -7.80 4.65
N ALA A 4 -1.65 -7.82 5.11
CA ALA A 4 -2.81 -7.97 4.24
C ALA A 4 -3.41 -6.59 3.96
N ILE A 5 -3.62 -6.29 2.69
CA ILE A 5 -4.16 -5.00 2.24
C ILE A 5 -5.28 -5.25 1.25
N ASP A 6 -6.43 -4.64 1.51
CA ASP A 6 -7.54 -4.60 0.57
C ASP A 6 -7.57 -3.24 -0.10
N HIS A 7 -7.19 -3.19 -1.37
CA HIS A 7 -7.22 -1.99 -2.19
C HIS A 7 -8.60 -1.79 -2.82
N GLY A 8 -9.55 -1.33 -2.02
CA GLY A 8 -10.85 -0.97 -2.54
C GLY A 8 -10.80 0.31 -3.38
N ASN A 9 -11.84 0.56 -4.17
CA ASN A 9 -11.93 1.79 -4.96
C ASN A 9 -12.18 3.03 -4.09
N LYS A 10 -12.72 2.83 -2.91
CA LYS A 10 -13.09 3.91 -1.99
C LYS A 10 -12.14 3.97 -0.80
N LEU A 11 -11.83 2.84 -0.21
CA LEU A 11 -11.00 2.74 1.00
C LEU A 11 -9.90 1.71 0.83
N VAL A 12 -8.75 2.00 1.44
CA VAL A 12 -7.69 1.01 1.65
C VAL A 12 -7.83 0.49 3.06
N LYS A 13 -7.92 -0.83 3.21
CA LYS A 13 -8.14 -1.50 4.49
C LYS A 13 -6.98 -2.41 4.83
N GLY A 14 -6.60 -2.42 6.09
CA GLY A 14 -5.60 -3.34 6.65
C GLY A 14 -6.15 -4.01 7.88
N VAL A 15 -5.30 -4.81 8.56
CA VAL A 15 -5.71 -5.57 9.75
C VAL A 15 -5.65 -4.71 11.00
N HIS A 16 -4.59 -3.92 11.16
CA HIS A 16 -4.27 -3.26 12.43
C HIS A 16 -4.45 -1.74 12.41
N HIS A 17 -4.59 -1.14 11.24
CA HIS A 17 -4.81 0.31 11.15
C HIS A 17 -6.23 0.62 10.68
N PRO A 18 -6.77 1.80 11.00
CA PRO A 18 -8.08 2.21 10.48
C PRO A 18 -8.05 2.34 8.95
N PRO A 19 -9.15 2.07 8.27
CA PRO A 19 -9.25 2.30 6.83
C PRO A 19 -8.97 3.77 6.49
N PHE A 20 -8.37 3.99 5.33
CA PHE A 20 -8.16 5.36 4.82
C PHE A 20 -8.61 5.46 3.37
N THR A 21 -8.89 6.68 2.93
CA THR A 21 -9.40 6.92 1.59
C THR A 21 -8.38 6.50 0.53
N SER A 22 -8.85 5.84 -0.53
CA SER A 22 -8.02 5.45 -1.66
C SER A 22 -7.73 6.66 -2.55
N GLY A 23 -6.99 7.63 -2.00
CA GLY A 23 -6.62 8.87 -2.67
C GLY A 23 -5.32 9.41 -2.12
N VAL A 24 -4.47 9.91 -3.01
CA VAL A 24 -3.16 10.45 -2.64
C VAL A 24 -2.86 11.69 -3.49
N GLN A 25 -2.22 12.67 -2.88
CA GLN A 25 -1.79 13.90 -3.54
C GLN A 25 -0.28 13.99 -3.51
N GLU A 26 0.32 14.30 -4.65
CA GLU A 26 1.76 14.47 -4.81
C GLU A 26 2.14 15.93 -4.72
N SER A 27 3.33 16.20 -4.14
CA SER A 27 3.89 17.56 -4.06
C SER A 27 5.41 17.49 -4.16
N ASP A 28 6.01 18.51 -4.78
CA ASP A 28 7.47 18.63 -4.87
C ASP A 28 8.08 19.27 -3.62
N SER A 29 7.26 19.86 -2.78
CA SER A 29 7.71 20.48 -1.53
C SER A 29 6.90 19.95 -0.35
N PRO A 30 7.44 20.02 0.89
CA PRO A 30 6.74 19.52 2.06
C PRO A 30 5.38 20.23 2.21
N PRO A 31 4.27 19.47 2.28
CA PRO A 31 2.94 20.05 2.49
C PRO A 31 2.76 20.52 3.93
N PHE A 32 1.84 21.46 4.13
CA PHE A 32 1.44 21.89 5.46
C PHE A 32 0.42 20.88 6.04
N GLY A 33 0.78 20.29 7.17
CA GLY A 33 -0.13 19.42 7.89
C GLY A 33 -0.38 18.07 7.20
N GLY A 34 -1.17 17.22 7.85
CA GLY A 34 -1.46 15.88 7.39
C GLY A 34 -0.28 14.93 7.54
N GLU A 35 -0.55 13.66 7.28
CA GLU A 35 0.49 12.64 7.29
C GLU A 35 1.19 12.61 5.95
N THR A 36 2.51 12.78 5.97
CA THR A 36 3.32 12.89 4.76
C THR A 36 4.26 11.72 4.65
N LEU A 37 4.28 11.12 3.47
CA LEU A 37 5.23 10.08 3.09
C LEU A 37 6.14 10.64 2.01
N MET A 38 7.45 10.47 2.15
CA MET A 38 8.42 10.89 1.14
C MET A 38 8.99 9.65 0.46
N TYR A 39 8.95 9.66 -0.88
CA TYR A 39 9.43 8.56 -1.69
C TYR A 39 10.00 9.09 -3.00
N GLN A 40 11.22 8.69 -3.31
CA GLN A 40 11.92 9.09 -4.54
C GLN A 40 11.91 10.61 -4.77
N GLY A 41 12.16 11.37 -3.70
CA GLY A 41 12.29 12.83 -3.79
C GLY A 41 10.98 13.59 -3.88
N LYS A 42 9.84 12.93 -3.74
CA LYS A 42 8.53 13.55 -3.77
C LYS A 42 7.78 13.32 -2.46
N TYR A 43 6.86 14.23 -2.16
CA TYR A 43 6.04 14.17 -0.96
C TYR A 43 4.63 13.76 -1.32
N TYR A 44 4.05 12.86 -0.53
CA TYR A 44 2.71 12.36 -0.75
C TYR A 44 1.89 12.49 0.53
N THR A 45 0.65 12.94 0.38
CA THR A 45 -0.32 13.01 1.48
C THR A 45 -1.57 12.27 1.07
N LEU A 46 -2.26 11.68 2.06
CA LEU A 46 -3.55 11.07 1.79
C LEU A 46 -4.57 12.17 1.46
N SER A 47 -5.41 11.90 0.47
CA SER A 47 -6.43 12.82 0.00
C SER A 47 -7.81 12.19 0.15
N GLU A 48 -8.80 12.99 0.54
CA GLU A 48 -10.18 12.53 0.59
C GLU A 48 -10.77 12.33 -0.82
N LYS A 49 -10.13 12.92 -1.82
CA LYS A 49 -10.51 12.70 -3.22
C LYS A 49 -9.92 11.39 -3.68
N ARG A 50 -10.77 10.37 -3.79
CA ARG A 50 -10.33 9.04 -4.22
C ARG A 50 -9.78 9.04 -5.64
N ILE A 51 -8.85 8.12 -5.91
CA ILE A 51 -8.34 7.86 -7.25
C ILE A 51 -9.51 7.35 -8.11
N PRO A 52 -9.67 7.86 -9.35
CA PRO A 52 -10.69 7.34 -10.25
C PRO A 52 -10.56 5.82 -10.45
N TYR A 53 -11.68 5.16 -10.65
CA TYR A 53 -11.68 3.72 -10.88
C TYR A 53 -10.81 3.36 -12.08
N HIS A 54 -9.92 2.40 -11.88
CA HIS A 54 -9.12 1.79 -12.93
C HIS A 54 -9.40 0.31 -13.00
N ARG A 55 -9.69 -0.18 -14.19
CA ARG A 55 -9.84 -1.62 -14.41
C ARG A 55 -8.52 -2.35 -14.13
N ASP A 56 -7.40 -1.75 -14.53
CA ASP A 56 -6.06 -2.26 -14.26
C ASP A 56 -5.32 -1.28 -13.35
N LYS A 57 -5.24 -1.62 -12.06
CA LYS A 57 -4.57 -0.78 -11.05
C LYS A 57 -3.06 -0.72 -11.24
N THR A 58 -2.47 -1.66 -11.98
CA THR A 58 -1.03 -1.66 -12.23
C THR A 58 -0.60 -0.50 -13.14
N GLU A 59 -1.53 0.13 -13.82
CA GLU A 59 -1.26 1.30 -14.66
C GLU A 59 -1.16 2.61 -13.87
N ASP A 60 -1.50 2.61 -12.58
CA ASP A 60 -1.51 3.81 -11.75
C ASP A 60 -0.56 3.66 -10.57
N GLU A 61 0.56 4.38 -10.60
CA GLU A 61 1.58 4.35 -9.55
C GLU A 61 1.06 4.81 -8.18
N ARG A 62 -0.07 5.53 -8.16
CA ARG A 62 -0.67 5.95 -6.88
C ARG A 62 -1.08 4.76 -6.01
N PHE A 63 -1.43 3.62 -6.59
CA PHE A 63 -1.74 2.41 -5.83
C PHE A 63 -0.51 1.87 -5.10
N TRP A 64 0.67 2.02 -5.70
CA TRP A 64 1.92 1.70 -5.02
C TRP A 64 2.15 2.63 -3.82
N ILE A 65 1.95 3.92 -4.00
CA ILE A 65 2.11 4.88 -2.91
C ILE A 65 1.14 4.60 -1.77
N LEU A 66 -0.11 4.29 -2.08
CA LEU A 66 -1.09 3.87 -1.06
C LEU A 66 -0.64 2.61 -0.32
N THR A 67 0.01 1.68 -1.02
CA THR A 67 0.58 0.48 -0.41
C THR A 67 1.69 0.83 0.58
N LEU A 68 2.54 1.80 0.26
CA LEU A 68 3.57 2.25 1.19
C LEU A 68 2.96 2.85 2.47
N PHE A 69 1.89 3.64 2.35
CA PHE A 69 1.16 4.12 3.52
C PHE A 69 0.63 2.95 4.35
N ALA A 70 0.00 1.98 3.71
CA ALA A 70 -0.55 0.82 4.41
C ALA A 70 0.53 0.01 5.13
N ILE A 71 1.67 -0.21 4.47
CA ILE A 71 2.81 -0.92 5.07
C ILE A 71 3.30 -0.16 6.31
N ALA A 72 3.49 1.15 6.20
CA ALA A 72 3.96 1.96 7.32
C ALA A 72 2.98 1.92 8.49
N TYR A 73 1.69 2.10 8.23
CA TYR A 73 0.66 2.05 9.27
C TYR A 73 0.63 0.70 9.96
N GLU A 74 0.72 -0.40 9.21
CA GLU A 74 0.68 -1.75 9.80
C GLU A 74 1.92 -2.02 10.65
N ILE A 75 3.10 -1.62 10.17
CA ILE A 75 4.34 -1.79 10.94
C ILE A 75 4.26 -0.99 12.24
N GLU A 76 3.80 0.25 12.19
CA GLU A 76 3.68 1.07 13.39
C GLU A 76 2.62 0.54 14.35
N ALA A 77 1.50 0.06 13.82
CA ALA A 77 0.40 -0.43 14.64
C ALA A 77 0.81 -1.66 15.48
N VAL A 78 1.69 -2.50 14.97
CA VAL A 78 2.17 -3.67 15.71
C VAL A 78 3.48 -3.41 16.45
N GLY A 79 4.00 -2.19 16.40
CA GLY A 79 5.27 -1.84 17.05
C GLY A 79 6.47 -2.52 16.43
N GLY A 80 6.41 -2.85 15.14
CA GLY A 80 7.44 -3.61 14.44
C GLY A 80 8.50 -2.78 13.73
N TYR A 81 8.52 -1.46 13.94
CA TYR A 81 9.49 -0.61 13.25
C TYR A 81 10.92 -0.96 13.61
N SER A 82 11.78 -1.02 12.60
CA SER A 82 13.22 -1.18 12.73
C SER A 82 13.91 -0.30 11.69
N ARG A 83 15.11 0.17 12.01
CA ARG A 83 15.97 0.90 11.05
C ARG A 83 16.53 -0.04 9.99
N ASP A 84 16.62 -1.32 10.31
CA ASP A 84 17.15 -2.32 9.40
C ASP A 84 16.15 -2.67 8.32
N LEU A 85 16.64 -3.29 7.25
CA LEU A 85 15.78 -3.75 6.18
C LEU A 85 14.79 -4.79 6.70
N MET A 86 13.50 -4.51 6.54
CA MET A 86 12.43 -5.38 6.99
C MET A 86 11.83 -6.13 5.80
N ARG A 87 11.72 -7.45 5.90
CA ARG A 87 11.02 -8.22 4.89
C ARG A 87 9.51 -8.10 5.10
N VAL A 88 8.79 -7.79 4.04
CA VAL A 88 7.33 -7.71 4.04
C VAL A 88 6.78 -8.63 2.97
N ASP A 89 5.92 -9.55 3.36
CA ASP A 89 5.12 -10.35 2.44
C ASP A 89 3.73 -9.71 2.37
N LEU A 90 3.17 -9.61 1.18
CA LEU A 90 1.88 -8.95 0.96
C LEU A 90 0.79 -9.96 0.59
N ALA A 91 -0.39 -9.78 1.17
CA ALA A 91 -1.61 -10.41 0.72
C ALA A 91 -2.54 -9.30 0.23
N VAL A 92 -2.84 -9.25 -1.06
CA VAL A 92 -3.58 -8.15 -1.67
C VAL A 92 -4.88 -8.64 -2.28
N GLY A 93 -5.96 -7.93 -2.01
CA GLY A 93 -7.27 -8.25 -2.55
C GLY A 93 -7.52 -7.60 -3.91
N LEU A 94 -8.12 -8.36 -4.81
CA LEU A 94 -8.59 -7.89 -6.12
C LEU A 94 -10.09 -8.10 -6.26
N PRO A 95 -10.80 -7.22 -7.00
CA PRO A 95 -12.20 -7.46 -7.31
C PRO A 95 -12.36 -8.83 -7.96
N PRO A 96 -13.33 -9.67 -7.54
CA PRO A 96 -13.48 -11.03 -8.08
C PRO A 96 -13.60 -11.08 -9.60
N ALA A 97 -14.27 -10.11 -10.20
CA ALA A 97 -14.45 -10.04 -11.65
C ALA A 97 -13.13 -9.93 -12.43
N HIS A 98 -12.07 -9.44 -11.79
CA HIS A 98 -10.77 -9.22 -12.45
C HIS A 98 -9.70 -10.21 -12.01
N PHE A 99 -9.98 -11.02 -11.00
CA PHE A 99 -8.96 -11.88 -10.38
C PHE A 99 -8.32 -12.84 -11.39
N GLY A 100 -9.12 -13.54 -12.16
CA GLY A 100 -8.62 -14.53 -13.13
C GLY A 100 -7.73 -13.94 -14.21
N ALA A 101 -8.02 -12.71 -14.65
CA ALA A 101 -7.28 -12.06 -15.73
C ALA A 101 -6.06 -11.27 -15.23
N GLN A 102 -6.10 -10.73 -14.02
CA GLN A 102 -5.13 -9.72 -13.58
C GLN A 102 -4.30 -10.13 -12.37
N HIS A 103 -4.59 -11.27 -11.71
CA HIS A 103 -3.91 -11.59 -10.45
C HIS A 103 -2.38 -11.72 -10.60
N ARG A 104 -1.88 -12.24 -11.70
CA ARG A 104 -0.44 -12.37 -11.91
C ARG A 104 0.24 -11.01 -12.13
N ALA A 105 -0.37 -10.17 -12.97
CA ALA A 105 0.16 -8.82 -13.20
C ALA A 105 0.13 -7.99 -11.92
N PHE A 106 -0.91 -8.13 -11.13
CA PHE A 106 -1.06 -7.43 -9.87
C PHE A 106 -0.01 -7.88 -8.85
N ALA A 107 0.20 -9.20 -8.73
CA ALA A 107 1.25 -9.72 -7.87
C ALA A 107 2.64 -9.23 -8.31
N GLN A 108 2.92 -9.25 -9.60
CA GLN A 108 4.19 -8.79 -10.16
C GLN A 108 4.39 -7.29 -9.95
N TYR A 109 3.32 -6.50 -10.04
CA TYR A 109 3.37 -5.07 -9.80
C TYR A 109 3.99 -4.73 -8.44
N PHE A 110 3.68 -5.51 -7.41
CA PHE A 110 4.27 -5.34 -6.08
C PHE A 110 5.61 -6.05 -5.94
N SER A 111 5.74 -7.28 -6.40
CA SER A 111 6.93 -8.09 -6.17
C SER A 111 8.17 -7.56 -6.90
N GLN A 112 8.00 -6.90 -8.04
CA GLN A 112 9.13 -6.33 -8.79
C GLN A 112 9.80 -5.14 -8.09
N ARG A 113 9.19 -4.61 -7.03
CA ARG A 113 9.72 -3.45 -6.32
C ARG A 113 11.04 -3.75 -5.58
N GLY A 114 11.20 -5.00 -5.10
CA GLY A 114 12.39 -5.38 -4.36
C GLY A 114 12.56 -4.61 -3.07
N ALA A 115 13.77 -4.10 -2.84
CA ALA A 115 14.07 -3.28 -1.67
C ALA A 115 13.66 -1.83 -1.93
N VAL A 116 12.91 -1.25 -1.00
CA VAL A 116 12.31 0.08 -1.12
C VAL A 116 12.62 0.89 0.12
N LYS A 117 13.01 2.16 -0.08
CA LYS A 117 13.20 3.11 1.01
C LYS A 117 12.21 4.25 0.89
N PHE A 118 11.61 4.62 2.02
CA PHE A 118 10.72 5.77 2.09
C PHE A 118 10.74 6.35 3.50
N GLU A 119 10.28 7.59 3.65
CA GLU A 119 10.21 8.25 4.95
C GLU A 119 8.75 8.46 5.34
N PHE A 120 8.41 8.14 6.59
CA PHE A 120 7.07 8.32 7.13
C PHE A 120 7.17 8.62 8.62
N HIS A 121 6.39 9.59 9.10
CA HIS A 121 6.45 10.05 10.49
C HIS A 121 7.89 10.39 10.90
N LYS A 122 8.64 11.05 10.00
CA LYS A 122 10.03 11.49 10.23
C LYS A 122 11.00 10.34 10.50
N ARG A 123 10.64 9.10 10.11
CA ARG A 123 11.50 7.93 10.21
C ARG A 123 11.72 7.32 8.85
N GLU A 124 12.93 6.82 8.61
CA GLU A 124 13.24 6.12 7.38
C GLU A 124 12.83 4.65 7.50
N PHE A 125 12.03 4.21 6.55
CA PHE A 125 11.63 2.81 6.41
C PHE A 125 12.40 2.19 5.27
N ALA A 126 12.96 1.00 5.49
CA ALA A 126 13.57 0.19 4.46
C ALA A 126 12.84 -1.16 4.47
N VAL A 127 12.13 -1.47 3.40
CA VAL A 127 11.37 -2.71 3.29
C VAL A 127 11.75 -3.46 2.03
N TYR A 128 11.70 -4.77 2.12
CA TYR A 128 11.90 -5.67 0.99
C TYR A 128 10.61 -6.46 0.78
N ILE A 129 10.05 -6.34 -0.41
CA ILE A 129 8.83 -7.07 -0.75
C ILE A 129 9.22 -8.49 -1.14
N GLY A 130 8.85 -9.44 -0.30
CA GLY A 130 9.12 -10.86 -0.53
C GLY A 130 8.02 -11.50 -1.38
N LYS A 131 7.17 -12.31 -0.74
CA LYS A 131 6.05 -12.95 -1.43
C LYS A 131 4.89 -11.98 -1.59
N VAL A 132 4.19 -12.08 -2.72
CA VAL A 132 2.94 -11.36 -2.94
C VAL A 132 1.88 -12.37 -3.34
N LEU A 133 0.83 -12.43 -2.54
CA LEU A 133 -0.33 -13.30 -2.79
C LEU A 133 -1.52 -12.42 -3.12
N CYS A 134 -2.22 -12.75 -4.20
CA CYS A 134 -3.43 -12.05 -4.59
C CYS A 134 -4.65 -12.93 -4.33
N PHE A 135 -5.69 -12.33 -3.80
CA PHE A 135 -6.95 -13.01 -3.52
C PHE A 135 -8.12 -12.20 -4.07
N PRO A 136 -9.25 -12.84 -4.40
CA PRO A 136 -10.48 -12.10 -4.62
C PRO A 136 -10.80 -11.27 -3.37
N GLN A 137 -11.31 -10.05 -3.53
CA GLN A 137 -11.54 -9.13 -2.40
C GLN A 137 -12.38 -9.75 -1.27
N THR A 138 -13.37 -10.54 -1.62
CA THR A 138 -14.20 -11.24 -0.63
C THR A 138 -13.34 -12.13 0.28
N TYR A 139 -12.37 -12.85 -0.30
CA TYR A 139 -11.48 -13.71 0.47
C TYR A 139 -10.50 -12.88 1.31
N ALA A 140 -9.93 -11.83 0.74
CA ALA A 140 -9.02 -10.96 1.46
C ALA A 140 -9.68 -10.30 2.67
N ALA A 141 -10.95 -9.89 2.52
CA ALA A 141 -11.71 -9.34 3.64
C ALA A 141 -11.90 -10.36 4.76
N ALA A 142 -12.13 -11.64 4.41
CA ALA A 142 -12.26 -12.71 5.40
C ALA A 142 -10.95 -12.96 6.15
N VAL A 143 -9.82 -12.83 5.46
CA VAL A 143 -8.48 -13.01 6.06
C VAL A 143 -8.14 -11.85 7.00
N THR A 144 -8.61 -10.65 6.70
CA THR A 144 -8.31 -9.45 7.51
C THR A 144 -9.26 -9.25 8.69
N VAL A 145 -10.32 -10.01 8.76
CA VAL A 145 -11.25 -9.99 9.88
C VAL A 145 -10.77 -10.92 10.98
#